data_51232fbeffd60214a4501f8a3ba5db72
#
_entry.id   51232fbeffd60214a4501f8a3ba5db72
#
_cell.length_a   1.000
_cell.length_b   1.000
_cell.length_c   1.000
_cell.angle_alpha   90.00
_cell.angle_beta   90.00
_cell.angle_gamma   90.00
#
_symmetry.space_group_name_H-M   'P 1'
#
loop_
_entity.id
_entity.type
_entity.pdbx_description
1 polymer ?
#
loop_
_entity_poly.entity_id
_entity_poly.type
_entity_poly.pdbx_seq_one_letter_code
_entity_poly.pdbx_strand_id
1 'polypeptide(L)'
;VTGRKAYDVMLWIAQRGPAAPDGGYTSPVSAILRGYGSTTKASERVQRYIEQMVQTTVVWRPLAASEQGNMLLEGFEAAAPEKISDEARTFPLLAEARLYIRGGEAWVTWYYPPSIKEQLISPERWAQIELNSIARLSTYTAVALYEICARYKDSPGGLTSRHEPEFWTRVLREGGGIK
;
A
#
# COMPACT_ATOMS: atom_id res chain seq x y z
N VAL A 1 3.49 -3.51 -14.84
CA VAL A 1 3.85 -2.83 -13.61
C VAL A 1 2.60 -2.27 -12.99
N THR A 2 2.38 -2.50 -11.72
CA THR A 2 1.14 -2.18 -11.03
C THR A 2 1.27 -0.87 -10.25
N GLY A 3 0.17 -0.13 -10.12
CA GLY A 3 0.11 1.05 -9.26
C GLY A 3 0.50 0.75 -7.81
N ARG A 4 0.29 -0.49 -7.35
CA ARG A 4 0.69 -0.99 -6.04
C ARG A 4 2.18 -0.79 -5.75
N LYS A 5 3.07 -1.18 -6.68
CA LYS A 5 4.52 -0.94 -6.54
C LYS A 5 4.88 0.55 -6.45
N ALA A 6 4.22 1.38 -7.26
CA ALA A 6 4.43 2.82 -7.19
C ALA A 6 4.05 3.36 -5.80
N TYR A 7 2.94 2.90 -5.24
CA TYR A 7 2.51 3.25 -3.90
C TYR A 7 3.50 2.81 -2.82
N ASP A 8 4.02 1.58 -2.90
CA ASP A 8 5.02 1.07 -1.95
C ASP A 8 6.30 1.91 -1.95
N VAL A 9 6.77 2.31 -3.16
CA VAL A 9 7.94 3.20 -3.27
C VAL A 9 7.64 4.58 -2.72
N MET A 10 6.47 5.15 -2.99
CA MET A 10 6.03 6.44 -2.45
C MET A 10 5.95 6.39 -0.92
N LEU A 11 5.39 5.34 -0.36
CA LEU A 11 5.32 5.12 1.09
C LEU A 11 6.72 4.98 1.70
N TRP A 12 7.60 4.20 1.07
CA TRP A 12 8.99 4.04 1.49
C TRP A 12 9.75 5.38 1.51
N ILE A 13 9.54 6.24 0.50
CA ILE A 13 10.13 7.59 0.45
C ILE A 13 9.60 8.44 1.60
N ALA A 14 8.28 8.42 1.83
CA ALA A 14 7.62 9.20 2.87
C ALA A 14 8.06 8.81 4.29
N GLN A 15 8.29 7.53 4.54
CA GLN A 15 8.76 7.03 5.84
C GLN A 15 10.21 7.42 6.16
N ARG A 16 11.03 7.76 5.16
CA ARG A 16 12.47 8.06 5.32
C ARG A 16 12.82 9.52 5.10
N GLY A 17 11.97 10.26 4.43
CA GLY A 17 12.16 11.67 4.16
C GLY A 17 11.30 12.57 5.05
N PRO A 18 11.75 13.78 5.35
CA PRO A 18 10.92 14.76 6.03
C PRO A 18 9.76 15.15 5.12
N ALA A 19 8.59 15.37 5.71
CA ALA A 19 7.51 16.05 5.01
C ALA A 19 7.90 17.51 4.75
N ALA A 20 7.41 18.08 3.65
CA ALA A 20 7.47 19.52 3.42
C ALA A 20 6.65 20.27 4.49
N PRO A 21 6.86 21.60 4.67
CA PRO A 21 6.12 22.38 5.67
C PRO A 21 4.59 22.29 5.53
N ASP A 22 4.10 22.06 4.33
CA ASP A 22 2.67 21.84 4.04
C ASP A 22 2.20 20.39 4.31
N GLY A 23 3.10 19.53 4.77
CA GLY A 23 2.82 18.14 5.07
C GLY A 23 2.91 17.19 3.88
N GLY A 24 3.26 17.67 2.69
CA GLY A 24 3.42 16.87 1.47
C GLY A 24 4.77 16.16 1.41
N TYR A 25 4.84 15.13 0.58
CA TYR A 25 6.08 14.45 0.23
C TYR A 25 6.38 14.66 -1.24
N THR A 26 7.64 14.84 -1.58
CA THR A 26 8.05 15.20 -2.95
C THR A 26 9.18 14.31 -3.42
N SER A 27 9.08 13.85 -4.67
CA SER A 27 10.11 13.01 -5.30
C SER A 27 10.11 13.20 -6.81
N PRO A 28 11.27 13.04 -7.47
CA PRO A 28 11.26 12.87 -8.91
C PRO A 28 10.51 11.58 -9.30
N VAL A 29 9.78 11.64 -10.39
CA VAL A 29 9.04 10.49 -10.93
C VAL A 29 9.98 9.32 -11.24
N SER A 30 11.22 9.62 -11.66
CA SER A 30 12.27 8.63 -11.90
C SER A 30 12.60 7.80 -10.66
N ALA A 31 12.55 8.38 -9.45
CA ALA A 31 12.78 7.65 -8.20
C ALA A 31 11.64 6.68 -7.86
N ILE A 32 10.40 7.05 -8.17
CA ILE A 32 9.23 6.17 -7.98
C ILE A 32 9.27 4.99 -8.96
N LEU A 33 9.85 5.21 -10.12
CA LEU A 33 10.00 4.19 -11.17
C LEU A 33 11.25 3.32 -11.04
N ARG A 34 12.01 3.42 -9.96
CA ARG A 34 13.20 2.59 -9.75
C ARG A 34 12.88 1.11 -10.03
N GLY A 35 13.66 0.50 -10.89
CA GLY A 35 13.48 -0.90 -11.31
C GLY A 35 12.51 -1.13 -12.48
N TYR A 36 11.93 -0.07 -13.07
CA TYR A 36 10.97 -0.20 -14.18
C TYR A 36 11.53 0.05 -15.57
N GLY A 37 12.81 0.30 -15.68
CA GLY A 37 13.45 0.70 -16.93
C GLY A 37 13.04 2.12 -17.36
N SER A 38 13.97 2.84 -17.96
CA SER A 38 13.72 4.16 -18.54
C SER A 38 12.92 3.98 -19.84
N THR A 39 11.64 4.31 -19.83
CA THR A 39 10.85 4.43 -21.07
C THR A 39 10.26 5.82 -21.14
N THR A 40 10.19 6.38 -22.33
CA THR A 40 9.59 7.69 -22.64
C THR A 40 8.16 7.83 -22.11
N LYS A 41 7.48 6.72 -21.84
CA LYS A 41 6.11 6.66 -21.30
C LYS A 41 6.06 6.47 -19.75
N ALA A 42 7.18 6.60 -19.07
CA ALA A 42 7.26 6.37 -17.63
C ALA A 42 6.45 7.41 -16.84
N SER A 43 6.54 8.68 -17.22
CA SER A 43 5.78 9.77 -16.59
C SER A 43 4.28 9.60 -16.78
N GLU A 44 3.81 9.22 -17.96
CA GLU A 44 2.40 8.96 -18.24
C GLU A 44 1.84 7.80 -17.39
N ARG A 45 2.66 6.77 -17.19
CA ARG A 45 2.26 5.63 -16.33
C ARG A 45 2.12 6.05 -14.88
N VAL A 46 3.09 6.79 -14.33
CA VAL A 46 3.03 7.28 -12.96
C VAL A 46 1.84 8.21 -12.78
N GLN A 47 1.60 9.10 -13.74
CA GLN A 47 0.42 9.95 -13.71
C GLN A 47 -0.86 9.12 -13.59
N ARG A 48 -1.04 8.11 -14.45
CA ARG A 48 -2.21 7.22 -14.39
C ARG A 48 -2.34 6.49 -13.05
N TYR A 49 -1.23 6.00 -12.48
CA TYR A 49 -1.28 5.35 -11.18
C TYR A 49 -1.67 6.31 -10.06
N ILE A 50 -1.16 7.55 -10.10
CA ILE A 50 -1.50 8.59 -9.14
C ILE A 50 -2.97 8.95 -9.24
N GLU A 51 -3.50 9.15 -10.45
CA GLU A 51 -4.91 9.39 -10.70
C GLU A 51 -5.79 8.26 -10.12
N GLN A 52 -5.40 7.01 -10.35
CA GLN A 52 -6.07 5.85 -9.77
C GLN A 52 -6.01 5.86 -8.23
N MET A 53 -4.86 6.19 -7.63
CA MET A 53 -4.71 6.24 -6.17
C MET A 53 -5.60 7.32 -5.54
N VAL A 54 -5.70 8.48 -6.16
CA VAL A 54 -6.59 9.56 -5.67
C VAL A 54 -8.07 9.16 -5.78
N GLN A 55 -8.43 8.37 -6.79
CA GLN A 55 -9.79 7.89 -7.01
C GLN A 55 -10.13 6.62 -6.21
N THR A 56 -9.10 5.91 -5.69
CA THR A 56 -9.30 4.67 -4.94
C THR A 56 -9.75 4.98 -3.52
N THR A 57 -10.95 4.53 -3.19
CA THR A 57 -11.50 4.64 -1.84
C THR A 57 -11.06 3.46 -0.98
N VAL A 58 -10.53 3.75 0.20
CA VAL A 58 -10.17 2.79 1.23
C VAL A 58 -11.18 2.87 2.36
N VAL A 59 -11.73 1.73 2.77
CA VAL A 59 -12.53 1.61 4.00
C VAL A 59 -11.66 0.94 5.05
N TRP A 60 -11.30 1.71 6.06
CA TRP A 60 -10.51 1.23 7.19
C TRP A 60 -11.43 1.00 8.40
N ARG A 61 -11.25 -0.15 9.04
CA ARG A 61 -11.97 -0.51 10.26
C ARG A 61 -10.97 -0.99 11.30
N PRO A 62 -10.99 -0.46 12.53
CA PRO A 62 -10.17 -1.02 13.59
C PRO A 62 -10.63 -2.44 13.90
N LEU A 63 -9.67 -3.33 14.14
CA LEU A 63 -9.97 -4.65 14.68
C LEU A 63 -10.37 -4.51 16.15
N ALA A 64 -11.41 -5.23 16.56
CA ALA A 64 -11.74 -5.31 17.98
C ALA A 64 -10.57 -5.89 18.78
N ALA A 65 -10.39 -5.47 20.03
CA ALA A 65 -9.27 -5.92 20.86
C ALA A 65 -9.22 -7.44 21.03
N SER A 66 -10.38 -8.11 21.04
CA SER A 66 -10.51 -9.58 21.05
C SER A 66 -10.01 -10.24 19.77
N GLU A 67 -10.13 -9.56 18.63
CA GLU A 67 -9.68 -10.06 17.32
C GLU A 67 -8.18 -9.84 17.12
N GLN A 68 -7.58 -8.84 17.78
CA GLN A 68 -6.13 -8.61 17.76
C GLN A 68 -5.36 -9.74 18.43
N GLY A 69 -5.89 -10.33 19.50
CA GLY A 69 -5.32 -11.51 20.17
C GLY A 69 -5.43 -12.77 19.31
N ASN A 70 -6.56 -13.00 18.70
CA ASN A 70 -6.83 -14.16 17.88
C ASN A 70 -6.10 -14.12 16.52
N MET A 71 -5.85 -12.94 15.95
CA MET A 71 -5.02 -12.79 14.75
C MET A 71 -3.56 -13.29 14.92
N LEU A 72 -3.09 -13.39 16.15
CA LEU A 72 -1.74 -13.88 16.45
C LEU A 72 -1.70 -15.39 16.72
N LEU A 73 -2.83 -16.02 17.04
CA LEU A 73 -2.89 -17.42 17.52
C LEU A 73 -3.79 -18.33 16.68
N GLU A 74 -4.83 -17.79 16.07
CA GLU A 74 -5.76 -18.55 15.25
C GLU A 74 -5.83 -17.87 13.87
N GLY A 75 -5.49 -18.63 12.85
CA GLY A 75 -5.52 -18.14 11.48
C GLY A 75 -6.84 -17.47 11.16
N PHE A 76 -6.75 -16.41 10.39
CA PHE A 76 -7.83 -15.61 9.84
C PHE A 76 -9.12 -16.41 9.59
N GLU A 77 -9.89 -16.67 10.60
CA GLU A 77 -11.29 -16.96 10.39
C GLU A 77 -11.90 -15.65 9.94
N ALA A 78 -12.45 -15.67 8.73
CA ALA A 78 -13.23 -14.56 8.23
C ALA A 78 -14.32 -14.30 9.27
N ALA A 79 -14.10 -13.31 10.13
CA ALA A 79 -15.14 -12.86 11.01
C ALA A 79 -16.37 -12.60 10.14
N ALA A 80 -17.45 -13.29 10.45
CA ALA A 80 -18.75 -12.98 9.88
C ALA A 80 -18.96 -11.45 9.98
N PRO A 81 -19.73 -10.81 9.10
CA PRO A 81 -19.91 -9.37 9.07
C PRO A 81 -20.76 -8.88 10.27
N GLU A 82 -20.44 -9.33 11.45
CA GLU A 82 -21.15 -8.97 12.67
C GLU A 82 -20.35 -7.97 13.49
N LYS A 83 -20.95 -6.83 13.55
CA LYS A 83 -20.60 -5.58 14.20
C LYS A 83 -19.59 -4.74 13.42
N ILE A 84 -20.16 -3.91 12.54
CA ILE A 84 -19.56 -2.62 12.20
C ILE A 84 -19.09 -2.01 13.52
N SER A 85 -17.78 -1.99 13.77
CA SER A 85 -17.26 -1.13 14.82
C SER A 85 -17.77 0.25 14.50
N ASP A 86 -18.30 0.98 15.48
CA ASP A 86 -18.96 2.28 15.27
C ASP A 86 -18.06 3.33 14.59
N GLU A 87 -16.82 2.97 14.23
CA GLU A 87 -15.79 3.85 13.68
C GLU A 87 -15.19 3.31 12.37
N ALA A 88 -16.01 3.19 11.32
CA ALA A 88 -15.48 2.98 9.97
C ALA A 88 -15.00 4.31 9.38
N ARG A 89 -13.74 4.38 8.94
CA ARG A 89 -13.17 5.55 8.26
C ARG A 89 -13.06 5.26 6.77
N THR A 90 -13.55 6.19 5.98
CA THR A 90 -13.50 6.10 4.52
C THR A 90 -12.68 7.28 3.99
N PHE A 91 -11.64 7.01 3.20
CA PHE A 91 -10.75 8.03 2.66
C PHE A 91 -10.14 7.55 1.32
N PRO A 92 -9.67 8.47 0.46
CA PRO A 92 -8.91 8.07 -0.73
C PRO A 92 -7.52 7.55 -0.34
N LEU A 93 -6.91 6.74 -1.20
CA LEU A 93 -5.57 6.21 -0.95
C LEU A 93 -4.50 7.32 -0.89
N LEU A 94 -4.66 8.37 -1.71
CA LEU A 94 -3.93 9.65 -1.62
C LEU A 94 -4.96 10.78 -1.52
N ALA A 95 -4.75 11.71 -0.59
CA ALA A 95 -5.63 12.86 -0.42
C ALA A 95 -5.50 13.84 -1.60
N GLU A 96 -4.29 14.04 -2.07
CA GLU A 96 -3.97 14.93 -3.20
C GLU A 96 -2.65 14.48 -3.83
N ALA A 97 -2.47 14.76 -5.11
CA ALA A 97 -1.18 14.67 -5.78
C ALA A 97 -1.05 15.74 -6.86
N ARG A 98 0.16 16.28 -7.03
CA ARG A 98 0.52 17.27 -8.05
C ARG A 98 1.71 16.76 -8.85
N LEU A 99 1.57 16.74 -10.17
CA LEU A 99 2.68 16.48 -11.08
C LEU A 99 3.11 17.80 -11.73
N TYR A 100 4.42 18.00 -11.84
CA TYR A 100 4.99 19.20 -12.43
C TYR A 100 6.39 18.93 -12.97
N ILE A 101 6.89 19.85 -13.80
CA ILE A 101 8.25 19.79 -14.35
C ILE A 101 9.13 20.76 -13.55
N ARG A 102 10.27 20.28 -13.11
CA ARG A 102 11.30 21.07 -12.42
C ARG A 102 12.67 20.72 -13.00
N GLY A 103 13.38 21.70 -13.56
CA GLY A 103 14.69 21.46 -14.17
C GLY A 103 14.68 20.46 -15.32
N GLY A 104 13.59 20.36 -16.08
CA GLY A 104 13.46 19.39 -17.19
C GLY A 104 13.09 17.96 -16.72
N GLU A 105 12.96 17.72 -15.43
CA GLU A 105 12.57 16.43 -14.87
C GLU A 105 11.14 16.48 -14.31
N ALA A 106 10.40 15.39 -14.47
CA ALA A 106 9.06 15.25 -13.90
C ALA A 106 9.13 14.94 -12.41
N TRP A 107 8.41 15.70 -11.62
CA TRP A 107 8.30 15.58 -10.18
C TRP A 107 6.86 15.35 -9.77
N VAL A 108 6.67 14.71 -8.61
CA VAL A 108 5.38 14.56 -7.97
C VAL A 108 5.47 14.98 -6.50
N THR A 109 4.47 15.74 -6.06
CA THR A 109 4.18 15.98 -4.64
C THR A 109 2.88 15.28 -4.31
N TRP A 110 2.82 14.54 -3.19
CA TRP A 110 1.61 13.85 -2.77
C TRP A 110 1.36 14.03 -1.28
N TYR A 111 0.09 13.84 -0.91
CA TYR A 111 -0.39 13.96 0.46
C TYR A 111 -1.17 12.72 0.85
N TYR A 112 -0.88 12.18 2.01
CA TYR A 112 -1.71 11.13 2.60
C TYR A 112 -2.90 11.75 3.34
N PRO A 113 -4.05 11.06 3.41
CA PRO A 113 -5.19 11.50 4.20
C PRO A 113 -4.78 11.74 5.67
N PRO A 114 -5.12 12.88 6.27
CA PRO A 114 -4.73 13.20 7.65
C PRO A 114 -5.14 12.13 8.66
N SER A 115 -6.30 11.50 8.43
CA SER A 115 -6.87 10.47 9.31
C SER A 115 -6.04 9.19 9.42
N ILE A 116 -5.11 8.92 8.47
CA ILE A 116 -4.29 7.69 8.46
C ILE A 116 -2.80 7.98 8.27
N LYS A 117 -2.43 9.24 8.05
CA LYS A 117 -1.05 9.62 7.75
C LYS A 117 -0.06 9.10 8.79
N GLU A 118 -0.37 9.26 10.07
CA GLU A 118 0.50 8.85 11.17
C GLU A 118 0.73 7.34 11.16
N GLN A 119 -0.33 6.56 11.00
CA GLN A 119 -0.25 5.10 10.94
C GLN A 119 0.52 4.59 9.71
N LEU A 120 0.51 5.35 8.61
CA LEU A 120 1.29 5.00 7.41
C LEU A 120 2.78 5.35 7.55
N ILE A 121 3.09 6.48 8.17
CA ILE A 121 4.47 7.00 8.25
C ILE A 121 5.23 6.40 9.45
N SER A 122 4.56 6.22 10.58
CA SER A 122 5.13 5.68 11.81
C SER A 122 4.24 4.59 12.41
N PRO A 123 4.05 3.47 11.70
CA PRO A 123 3.19 2.41 12.16
C PRO A 123 3.78 1.73 13.40
N GLU A 124 2.95 1.42 14.41
CA GLU A 124 3.34 0.65 15.59
C GLU A 124 3.80 -0.77 15.23
N ARG A 125 3.18 -1.35 14.21
CA ARG A 125 3.52 -2.67 13.67
C ARG A 125 3.65 -2.57 12.15
N TRP A 126 4.76 -3.01 11.62
CA TRP A 126 5.03 -2.96 10.18
C TRP A 126 5.78 -4.19 9.70
N ALA A 127 5.55 -4.55 8.46
CA ALA A 127 6.35 -5.55 7.75
C ALA A 127 7.40 -4.83 6.89
N GLN A 128 8.65 -5.22 7.03
CA GLN A 128 9.69 -4.65 6.20
C GLN A 128 9.56 -5.16 4.77
N ILE A 129 9.29 -4.26 3.85
CA ILE A 129 9.22 -4.54 2.42
C ILE A 129 10.54 -4.12 1.76
N GLU A 130 11.18 -5.08 1.10
CA GLU A 130 12.44 -4.85 0.41
C GLU A 130 12.17 -4.39 -1.04
N LEU A 131 12.44 -3.12 -1.35
CA LEU A 131 12.14 -2.55 -2.65
C LEU A 131 12.85 -3.25 -3.82
N ASN A 132 14.07 -3.76 -3.61
CA ASN A 132 14.78 -4.51 -4.62
C ASN A 132 14.07 -5.83 -4.99
N SER A 133 13.45 -6.48 -4.01
CA SER A 133 12.62 -7.66 -4.22
C SER A 133 11.35 -7.30 -4.99
N ILE A 134 10.64 -6.25 -4.57
CA ILE A 134 9.46 -5.75 -5.29
C ILE A 134 9.79 -5.36 -6.74
N ALA A 135 10.94 -4.71 -6.98
CA ALA A 135 11.34 -4.30 -8.31
C ALA A 135 11.40 -5.47 -9.32
N ARG A 136 11.80 -6.66 -8.85
CA ARG A 136 11.90 -7.88 -9.67
C ARG A 136 10.56 -8.55 -9.99
N LEU A 137 9.53 -8.28 -9.20
CA LEU A 137 8.21 -8.87 -9.38
C LEU A 137 7.47 -8.17 -10.53
N SER A 138 6.90 -8.89 -11.46
CA SER A 138 6.31 -8.34 -12.69
C SER A 138 4.79 -8.26 -12.66
N THR A 139 4.12 -9.00 -11.78
CA THR A 139 2.65 -9.07 -11.72
C THR A 139 2.10 -8.52 -10.41
N TYR A 140 0.86 -8.08 -10.41
CA TYR A 140 0.13 -7.67 -9.21
C TYR A 140 0.09 -8.81 -8.18
N THR A 141 -0.26 -10.01 -8.61
CA THR A 141 -0.35 -11.21 -7.77
C THR A 141 0.97 -11.48 -7.04
N ALA A 142 2.11 -11.38 -7.75
CA ALA A 142 3.42 -11.62 -7.15
C ALA A 142 3.77 -10.56 -6.09
N VAL A 143 3.43 -9.29 -6.33
CA VAL A 143 3.63 -8.21 -5.34
C VAL A 143 2.73 -8.45 -4.13
N ALA A 144 1.44 -8.72 -4.33
CA ALA A 144 0.50 -8.98 -3.25
C ALA A 144 0.92 -10.18 -2.39
N LEU A 145 1.35 -11.28 -3.02
CA LEU A 145 1.84 -12.45 -2.31
C LEU A 145 3.11 -12.13 -1.50
N TYR A 146 4.06 -11.39 -2.09
CA TYR A 146 5.27 -10.98 -1.39
C TYR A 146 4.97 -10.15 -0.13
N GLU A 147 4.07 -9.18 -0.22
CA GLU A 147 3.66 -8.36 0.92
C GLU A 147 3.00 -9.19 2.03
N ILE A 148 2.15 -10.16 1.65
CA ILE A 148 1.55 -11.10 2.61
C ILE A 148 2.66 -11.92 3.30
N CYS A 149 3.58 -12.51 2.54
CA CYS A 149 4.69 -13.27 3.08
C CYS A 149 5.60 -12.41 3.99
N ALA A 150 5.89 -11.17 3.58
CA ALA A 150 6.68 -10.24 4.38
C ALA A 150 6.01 -9.92 5.73
N ARG A 151 4.68 -9.79 5.74
CA ARG A 151 3.90 -9.56 6.97
C ARG A 151 4.01 -10.72 7.96
N TYR A 152 4.03 -11.95 7.47
CA TYR A 152 3.97 -13.14 8.32
C TYR A 152 5.33 -13.78 8.61
N LYS A 153 6.41 -13.35 7.96
CA LYS A 153 7.75 -13.98 8.10
C LYS A 153 8.24 -14.00 9.54
N ASP A 154 7.92 -12.97 10.33
CA ASP A 154 8.34 -12.81 11.72
C ASP A 154 7.24 -13.23 12.72
N SER A 155 6.12 -13.79 12.25
CA SER A 155 5.09 -14.35 13.12
C SER A 155 5.50 -15.73 13.64
N PRO A 156 5.01 -16.16 14.82
CA PRO A 156 5.28 -17.49 15.33
C PRO A 156 4.93 -18.57 14.30
N GLY A 157 5.94 -19.35 13.88
CA GLY A 157 5.80 -20.39 12.87
C GLY A 157 5.88 -19.92 11.41
N GLY A 158 5.92 -18.62 11.13
CA GLY A 158 6.04 -18.06 9.76
C GLY A 158 4.87 -18.42 8.85
N LEU A 159 3.72 -18.78 9.41
CA LEU A 159 2.57 -19.27 8.67
C LEU A 159 1.53 -18.17 8.46
N THR A 160 0.98 -18.12 7.25
CA THR A 160 -0.26 -17.40 6.98
C THR A 160 -1.45 -18.20 7.53
N SER A 161 -2.60 -17.56 7.68
CA SER A 161 -3.85 -18.26 7.98
C SER A 161 -4.20 -19.29 6.91
N ARG A 162 -4.89 -20.34 7.33
CA ARG A 162 -5.45 -21.36 6.40
C ARG A 162 -6.79 -20.86 5.89
N HIS A 163 -6.88 -20.70 4.57
CA HIS A 163 -8.11 -20.33 3.89
C HIS A 163 -8.29 -21.21 2.65
N GLU A 164 -9.52 -21.32 2.20
CA GLU A 164 -9.87 -22.01 0.96
C GLU A 164 -9.21 -21.32 -0.26
N PRO A 165 -8.91 -22.06 -1.33
CA PRO A 165 -8.26 -21.53 -2.54
C PRO A 165 -8.98 -20.31 -3.14
N GLU A 166 -10.30 -20.25 -3.01
CA GLU A 166 -11.14 -19.17 -3.50
C GLU A 166 -10.85 -17.85 -2.78
N PHE A 167 -10.58 -17.89 -1.48
CA PHE A 167 -10.14 -16.74 -0.70
C PHE A 167 -8.84 -16.17 -1.27
N TRP A 168 -7.82 -17.01 -1.44
CA TRP A 168 -6.52 -16.60 -1.97
C TRP A 168 -6.63 -16.10 -3.41
N THR A 169 -7.46 -16.75 -4.23
CA THR A 169 -7.72 -16.29 -5.59
C THR A 169 -8.29 -14.87 -5.61
N ARG A 170 -9.16 -14.54 -4.68
CA ARG A 170 -9.79 -13.23 -4.56
C ARG A 170 -8.81 -12.17 -4.04
N VAL A 171 -8.01 -12.50 -3.02
CA VAL A 171 -7.01 -11.60 -2.43
C VAL A 171 -5.87 -11.28 -3.40
N LEU A 172 -5.47 -12.25 -4.23
CA LEU A 172 -4.34 -12.11 -5.14
C LEU A 172 -4.72 -11.60 -6.53
N ARG A 173 -6.00 -11.42 -6.84
CA ARG A 173 -6.44 -10.86 -8.13
C ARG A 173 -6.38 -9.34 -8.12
N GLU A 174 -5.95 -8.78 -9.25
CA GLU A 174 -6.04 -7.35 -9.50
C GLU A 174 -7.51 -6.90 -9.51
N GLY A 175 -7.85 -5.89 -8.70
CA GLY A 175 -9.23 -5.42 -8.55
C GLY A 175 -10.10 -6.24 -7.58
N GLY A 176 -9.55 -7.25 -6.95
CA GLY A 176 -10.20 -8.01 -5.89
C GLY A 176 -10.25 -7.21 -4.59
N GLY A 177 -11.01 -6.12 -4.57
CA GLY A 177 -11.39 -5.50 -3.30
C GLY A 177 -12.17 -6.53 -2.48
N ILE A 178 -11.79 -6.73 -1.24
CA ILE A 178 -12.62 -7.41 -0.24
C ILE A 178 -13.89 -6.54 -0.13
N LYS A 179 -14.99 -7.06 -0.67
CA LYS A 179 -16.31 -6.46 -0.44
C LYS A 179 -16.73 -6.74 0.97
#